data_e10d85a9439cb77ed4c021fa6e0d8723
#
_entry.id   e10d85a9439cb77ed4c021fa6e0d8723
#
_cell.length_a   1.000
_cell.length_b   1.000
_cell.length_c   1.000
_cell.angle_alpha   90.00
_cell.angle_beta   90.00
_cell.angle_gamma   90.00
#
_symmetry.space_group_name_H-M   'P 1'
#
loop_
_entity.id
_entity.type
_entity.pdbx_description
1 polymer ?
#
loop_
_entity_poly.entity_id
_entity_poly.type
_entity_poly.pdbx_seq_one_letter_code
_entity_poly.pdbx_strand_id
1 'polypeptide(L)'
;RWVLPTKEQWKILALIGLFSTFIYQIMFLYGMKYTAAGDASLMITFNPLFTALLAIPFLGEKMNLQLGGGLILAVSGVIILFLYSPNVDIPYDSRLLGDLLIAGAALSWAASTILMKKAMTTENDPLSPLHLTVWASVVGLLIMTPWAGYEVWQQGISNPSNVSWISILFLAILSTVVSY
;
A
#
# COMPACT_ATOMS: atom_id res chain seq x y z
N ARG A 1 -12.08 23.34 11.88
CA ARG A 1 -13.47 22.89 11.67
C ARG A 1 -13.45 21.61 10.83
N TRP A 2 -14.12 20.57 11.29
CA TRP A 2 -14.35 19.36 10.51
C TRP A 2 -15.40 19.68 9.43
N VAL A 3 -15.00 19.60 8.17
CA VAL A 3 -15.87 19.82 7.02
C VAL A 3 -16.12 18.48 6.36
N LEU A 4 -17.38 18.20 6.04
CA LEU A 4 -17.75 17.00 5.29
C LEU A 4 -17.27 17.15 3.84
N PRO A 5 -16.71 16.10 3.24
CA PRO A 5 -16.27 16.12 1.85
C PRO A 5 -17.42 16.42 0.88
N THR A 6 -17.12 17.14 -0.18
CA THR A 6 -18.05 17.36 -1.30
C THR A 6 -18.24 16.07 -2.12
N LYS A 7 -19.26 16.04 -3.00
CA LYS A 7 -19.50 14.86 -3.86
C LYS A 7 -18.30 14.47 -4.73
N GLU A 8 -17.54 15.45 -5.20
CA GLU A 8 -16.34 15.21 -6.00
C GLU A 8 -15.18 14.69 -5.14
N GLN A 9 -15.04 15.23 -3.93
CA GLN A 9 -14.05 14.76 -2.97
C GLN A 9 -14.34 13.32 -2.52
N TRP A 10 -15.60 12.91 -2.37
CA TRP A 10 -15.96 11.53 -2.05
C TRP A 10 -15.50 10.53 -3.12
N LYS A 11 -15.55 10.91 -4.41
CA LYS A 11 -15.06 10.04 -5.49
C LYS A 11 -13.56 9.77 -5.38
N ILE A 12 -12.78 10.84 -5.16
CA ILE A 12 -11.33 10.68 -5.03
C ILE A 12 -10.93 9.96 -3.73
N LEU A 13 -11.65 10.22 -2.63
CA LEU A 13 -11.47 9.52 -1.36
C LEU A 13 -11.79 8.02 -1.49
N ALA A 14 -12.84 7.66 -2.25
CA ALA A 14 -13.17 6.27 -2.54
C ALA A 14 -12.06 5.57 -3.33
N LEU A 15 -11.50 6.22 -4.34
CA LEU A 15 -10.37 5.68 -5.09
C LEU A 15 -9.12 5.55 -4.20
N ILE A 16 -8.82 6.56 -3.38
CA ILE A 16 -7.69 6.48 -2.44
C ILE A 16 -7.89 5.32 -1.47
N GLY A 17 -9.07 5.20 -0.82
CA GLY A 17 -9.37 4.10 0.10
C GLY A 17 -9.32 2.73 -0.58
N LEU A 18 -9.79 2.63 -1.84
CA LEU A 18 -9.72 1.41 -2.64
C LEU A 18 -8.26 0.98 -2.86
N PHE A 19 -7.40 1.89 -3.31
CA PHE A 19 -6.01 1.57 -3.61
C PHE A 19 -5.15 1.45 -2.35
N SER A 20 -5.28 2.36 -1.38
CA SER A 20 -4.43 2.37 -0.19
C SER A 20 -4.79 1.31 0.84
N THR A 21 -6.07 0.90 0.91
CA THR A 21 -6.54 -0.02 1.94
C THR A 21 -6.94 -1.36 1.33
N PHE A 22 -7.89 -1.38 0.41
CA PHE A 22 -8.45 -2.65 -0.07
C PHE A 22 -7.48 -3.43 -0.96
N ILE A 23 -7.08 -2.86 -2.10
CA ILE A 23 -6.20 -3.56 -3.06
C ILE A 23 -4.84 -3.82 -2.44
N TYR A 24 -4.25 -2.80 -1.81
CA TYR A 24 -2.97 -2.92 -1.11
C TYR A 24 -3.00 -4.06 -0.09
N GLN A 25 -3.97 -4.05 0.81
CA GLN A 25 -4.03 -4.99 1.91
C GLN A 25 -4.27 -6.43 1.44
N ILE A 26 -5.17 -6.62 0.47
CA ILE A 26 -5.42 -7.96 -0.09
C ILE A 26 -4.17 -8.48 -0.77
N MET A 27 -3.56 -7.71 -1.67
CA MET A 27 -2.37 -8.14 -2.37
C MET A 27 -1.20 -8.40 -1.41
N PHE A 28 -1.03 -7.55 -0.39
CA PHE A 28 -0.01 -7.73 0.63
C PHE A 28 -0.22 -9.01 1.45
N LEU A 29 -1.42 -9.21 2.00
CA LEU A 29 -1.72 -10.38 2.83
C LEU A 29 -1.61 -11.70 2.05
N TYR A 30 -2.13 -11.73 0.82
CA TYR A 30 -1.97 -12.91 -0.03
C TYR A 30 -0.52 -13.11 -0.46
N GLY A 31 0.19 -12.03 -0.80
CA GLY A 31 1.61 -12.11 -1.13
C GLY A 31 2.44 -12.71 0.01
N MET A 32 2.20 -12.28 1.24
CA MET A 32 2.87 -12.80 2.44
C MET A 32 2.65 -14.29 2.70
N LYS A 33 1.60 -14.90 2.14
CA LYS A 33 1.37 -16.36 2.23
C LYS A 33 2.30 -17.16 1.33
N TYR A 34 2.83 -16.55 0.28
CA TYR A 34 3.56 -17.24 -0.77
C TYR A 34 5.04 -16.85 -0.85
N THR A 35 5.45 -15.76 -0.19
CA THR A 35 6.85 -15.32 -0.21
C THR A 35 7.46 -15.23 1.18
N ALA A 36 8.80 -15.10 1.23
CA ALA A 36 9.51 -14.88 2.49
C ALA A 36 9.35 -13.42 2.97
N ALA A 37 9.30 -13.23 4.29
CA ALA A 37 9.18 -11.89 4.87
C ALA A 37 10.32 -10.94 4.46
N GLY A 38 11.52 -11.46 4.25
CA GLY A 38 12.66 -10.71 3.73
C GLY A 38 12.41 -10.18 2.32
N ASP A 39 11.92 -11.02 1.41
CA ASP A 39 11.61 -10.65 0.04
C ASP A 39 10.46 -9.63 -0.02
N ALA A 40 9.40 -9.88 0.76
CA ALA A 40 8.28 -8.94 0.88
C ALA A 40 8.73 -7.55 1.35
N SER A 41 9.62 -7.49 2.35
CA SER A 41 10.14 -6.21 2.86
C SER A 41 10.94 -5.45 1.79
N LEU A 42 11.74 -6.15 1.00
CA LEU A 42 12.48 -5.57 -0.11
C LEU A 42 11.54 -5.10 -1.23
N MET A 43 10.51 -5.87 -1.58
CA MET A 43 9.52 -5.46 -2.58
C MET A 43 8.75 -4.19 -2.16
N ILE A 44 8.40 -4.03 -0.89
CA ILE A 44 7.76 -2.81 -0.39
C ILE A 44 8.68 -1.58 -0.51
N THR A 45 9.99 -1.73 -0.41
CA THR A 45 10.92 -0.60 -0.58
C THR A 45 10.90 0.00 -1.99
N PHE A 46 10.26 -0.65 -2.98
CA PHE A 46 10.02 -0.09 -4.31
C PHE A 46 8.86 0.92 -4.38
N ASN A 47 8.13 1.16 -3.29
CA ASN A 47 7.08 2.18 -3.24
C ASN A 47 7.51 3.55 -3.81
N PRO A 48 8.66 4.15 -3.43
CA PRO A 48 9.10 5.41 -3.99
C PRO A 48 9.36 5.33 -5.50
N LEU A 49 9.86 4.18 -5.98
CA LEU A 49 10.11 3.96 -7.40
C LEU A 49 8.82 3.96 -8.20
N PHE A 50 7.81 3.17 -7.77
CA PHE A 50 6.50 3.15 -8.43
C PHE A 50 5.82 4.51 -8.36
N THR A 51 5.94 5.23 -7.23
CA THR A 51 5.42 6.59 -7.10
C THR A 51 6.06 7.53 -8.10
N ALA A 52 7.38 7.50 -8.26
CA ALA A 52 8.09 8.32 -9.23
C ALA A 52 7.71 7.97 -10.68
N LEU A 53 7.57 6.67 -11.00
CA LEU A 53 7.12 6.23 -12.33
C LEU A 53 5.71 6.71 -12.66
N LEU A 54 4.78 6.63 -11.70
CA LEU A 54 3.41 7.11 -11.87
C LEU A 54 3.32 8.64 -11.90
N ALA A 55 4.22 9.35 -11.23
CA ALA A 55 4.25 10.81 -11.24
C ALA A 55 4.50 11.39 -12.64
N ILE A 56 5.24 10.69 -13.49
CA ILE A 56 5.53 11.12 -14.87
C ILE A 56 4.22 11.30 -15.67
N PRO A 57 3.39 10.26 -15.91
CA PRO A 57 2.19 10.40 -16.72
C PRO A 57 1.03 11.13 -16.00
N PHE A 58 0.93 11.01 -14.66
CA PHE A 58 -0.24 11.51 -13.93
C PHE A 58 -0.06 12.91 -13.34
N LEU A 59 1.18 13.32 -13.07
CA LEU A 59 1.51 14.64 -12.51
C LEU A 59 2.33 15.49 -13.48
N GLY A 60 2.69 14.98 -14.65
CA GLY A 60 3.48 15.69 -15.64
C GLY A 60 4.95 15.92 -15.22
N GLU A 61 5.44 15.13 -14.27
CA GLU A 61 6.85 15.22 -13.84
C GLU A 61 7.78 14.77 -14.98
N LYS A 62 8.91 15.43 -15.12
CA LYS A 62 9.88 15.11 -16.18
C LYS A 62 10.86 14.04 -15.69
N MET A 63 11.12 13.05 -16.53
CA MET A 63 12.21 12.12 -16.29
C MET A 63 13.54 12.88 -16.33
N ASN A 64 14.34 12.75 -15.28
CA ASN A 64 15.69 13.29 -15.23
C ASN A 64 16.70 12.14 -15.08
N LEU A 65 17.99 12.47 -15.24
CA LEU A 65 19.07 11.46 -15.20
C LEU A 65 19.16 10.76 -13.84
N GLN A 66 18.83 11.47 -12.74
CA GLN A 66 18.86 10.93 -11.39
C GLN A 66 17.73 9.90 -11.20
N LEU A 67 16.52 10.21 -11.68
CA LEU A 67 15.39 9.31 -11.62
C LEU A 67 15.65 8.07 -12.50
N GLY A 68 16.18 8.25 -13.71
CA GLY A 68 16.57 7.15 -14.59
C GLY A 68 17.64 6.25 -13.98
N GLY A 69 18.67 6.83 -13.38
CA GLY A 69 19.70 6.08 -12.64
C GLY A 69 19.16 5.31 -11.45
N GLY A 70 18.30 5.95 -10.65
CA GLY A 70 17.62 5.28 -9.54
C GLY A 70 16.74 4.12 -9.98
N LEU A 71 16.05 4.25 -11.10
CA LEU A 71 15.23 3.20 -11.70
C LEU A 71 16.08 1.99 -12.10
N ILE A 72 17.21 2.22 -12.78
CA ILE A 72 18.14 1.14 -13.18
C ILE A 72 18.69 0.42 -11.95
N LEU A 73 19.11 1.15 -10.92
CA LEU A 73 19.61 0.57 -9.68
C LEU A 73 18.53 -0.26 -8.97
N ALA A 74 17.31 0.22 -8.91
CA ALA A 74 16.21 -0.51 -8.29
C ALA A 74 15.87 -1.80 -9.04
N VAL A 75 15.76 -1.75 -10.38
CA VAL A 75 15.52 -2.95 -11.21
C VAL A 75 16.68 -3.94 -11.05
N SER A 76 17.93 -3.47 -11.03
CA SER A 76 19.08 -4.34 -10.78
C SER A 76 19.01 -5.01 -9.41
N GLY A 77 18.57 -4.28 -8.37
CA GLY A 77 18.36 -4.84 -7.04
C GLY A 77 17.32 -5.96 -7.02
N VAL A 78 16.20 -5.80 -7.74
CA VAL A 78 15.19 -6.86 -7.89
C VAL A 78 15.78 -8.10 -8.57
N ILE A 79 16.52 -7.91 -9.67
CA ILE A 79 17.14 -9.03 -10.38
C ILE A 79 18.12 -9.77 -9.47
N ILE A 80 18.96 -9.06 -8.73
CA ILE A 80 19.90 -9.65 -7.77
C ILE A 80 19.13 -10.41 -6.68
N LEU A 81 18.05 -9.85 -6.17
CA LEU A 81 17.20 -10.51 -5.18
C LEU A 81 16.68 -11.86 -5.72
N PHE A 82 16.10 -11.88 -6.92
CA PHE A 82 15.59 -13.12 -7.53
C PHE A 82 16.68 -14.17 -7.77
N LEU A 83 17.89 -13.75 -8.14
CA LEU A 83 18.96 -14.66 -8.46
C LEU A 83 19.70 -15.21 -7.22
N TYR A 84 19.81 -14.40 -6.17
CA TYR A 84 20.67 -14.68 -5.01
C TYR A 84 19.95 -14.69 -3.67
N SER A 85 18.62 -14.64 -3.67
CA SER A 85 17.87 -14.72 -2.40
C SER A 85 18.17 -16.07 -1.71
N PRO A 86 18.40 -16.06 -0.39
CA PRO A 86 18.74 -17.28 0.35
C PRO A 86 17.68 -18.35 0.16
N ASN A 87 18.12 -19.62 0.07
CA ASN A 87 17.25 -20.78 -0.06
C ASN A 87 16.25 -20.78 1.12
N VAL A 88 15.01 -20.55 0.79
CA VAL A 88 13.88 -20.67 1.71
C VAL A 88 13.12 -21.90 1.26
N ASP A 89 12.57 -22.68 2.19
CA ASP A 89 11.76 -23.88 1.91
C ASP A 89 10.42 -23.57 1.18
N ILE A 90 10.40 -22.52 0.36
CA ILE A 90 9.25 -22.11 -0.45
C ILE A 90 9.54 -22.41 -1.92
N PRO A 91 8.66 -23.16 -2.61
CA PRO A 91 8.81 -23.42 -4.04
C PRO A 91 8.90 -22.12 -4.85
N TYR A 92 9.80 -22.12 -5.85
CA TYR A 92 10.10 -20.93 -6.66
C TYR A 92 8.84 -20.28 -7.27
N ASP A 93 7.94 -21.09 -7.84
CA ASP A 93 6.70 -20.57 -8.46
C ASP A 93 5.79 -19.88 -7.46
N SER A 94 5.65 -20.43 -6.25
CA SER A 94 4.88 -19.82 -5.15
C SER A 94 5.50 -18.52 -4.72
N ARG A 95 6.84 -18.50 -4.56
CA ARG A 95 7.60 -17.33 -4.15
C ARG A 95 7.49 -16.20 -5.17
N LEU A 96 7.65 -16.53 -6.47
CA LEU A 96 7.47 -15.56 -7.55
C LEU A 96 6.05 -14.94 -7.52
N LEU A 97 5.01 -15.76 -7.33
CA LEU A 97 3.64 -15.27 -7.19
C LEU A 97 3.51 -14.33 -5.98
N GLY A 98 4.08 -14.70 -4.84
CA GLY A 98 4.08 -13.88 -3.63
C GLY A 98 4.75 -12.53 -3.86
N ASP A 99 5.93 -12.53 -4.46
CA ASP A 99 6.71 -11.32 -4.77
C ASP A 99 5.97 -10.41 -5.75
N LEU A 100 5.33 -10.97 -6.79
CA LEU A 100 4.51 -10.20 -7.73
C LEU A 100 3.28 -9.59 -7.04
N LEU A 101 2.64 -10.29 -6.11
CA LEU A 101 1.54 -9.74 -5.32
C LEU A 101 2.02 -8.60 -4.43
N ILE A 102 3.17 -8.73 -3.76
CA ILE A 102 3.74 -7.65 -2.94
C ILE A 102 4.14 -6.44 -3.81
N ALA A 103 4.72 -6.67 -4.99
CA ALA A 103 5.02 -5.60 -5.94
C ALA A 103 3.74 -4.89 -6.41
N GLY A 104 2.67 -5.65 -6.65
CA GLY A 104 1.34 -5.09 -6.96
C GLY A 104 0.75 -4.27 -5.80
N ALA A 105 0.94 -4.71 -4.55
CA ALA A 105 0.58 -3.93 -3.37
C ALA A 105 1.37 -2.61 -3.34
N ALA A 106 2.68 -2.65 -3.56
CA ALA A 106 3.52 -1.45 -3.62
C ALA A 106 3.07 -0.48 -4.74
N LEU A 107 2.71 -1.01 -5.92
CA LEU A 107 2.16 -0.22 -7.02
C LEU A 107 0.80 0.40 -6.65
N SER A 108 -0.07 -0.33 -5.97
CA SER A 108 -1.37 0.17 -5.48
C SER A 108 -1.18 1.32 -4.49
N TRP A 109 -0.23 1.18 -3.56
CA TRP A 109 0.13 2.26 -2.64
C TRP A 109 0.65 3.50 -3.39
N ALA A 110 1.53 3.31 -4.37
CA ALA A 110 2.03 4.40 -5.21
C ALA A 110 0.88 5.12 -5.95
N ALA A 111 -0.08 4.37 -6.50
CA ALA A 111 -1.26 4.96 -7.14
C ALA A 111 -2.07 5.80 -6.15
N SER A 112 -2.29 5.32 -4.93
CA SER A 112 -2.98 6.09 -3.88
C SER A 112 -2.22 7.38 -3.54
N THR A 113 -0.89 7.33 -3.47
CA THR A 113 -0.04 8.50 -3.21
C THR A 113 -0.20 9.58 -4.28
N ILE A 114 -0.26 9.18 -5.57
CA ILE A 114 -0.52 10.11 -6.68
C ILE A 114 -1.91 10.74 -6.57
N LEU A 115 -2.93 9.93 -6.23
CA LEU A 115 -4.29 10.43 -6.02
C LEU A 115 -4.35 11.40 -4.83
N MET A 116 -3.66 11.11 -3.73
CA MET A 116 -3.54 12.00 -2.57
C MET A 116 -2.90 13.34 -2.96
N LYS A 117 -1.77 13.31 -3.68
CA LYS A 117 -1.12 14.53 -4.17
C LYS A 117 -2.07 15.35 -5.04
N LYS A 118 -2.78 14.71 -5.96
CA LYS A 118 -3.77 15.36 -6.82
C LYS A 118 -4.92 15.98 -6.04
N ALA A 119 -5.43 15.29 -5.00
CA ALA A 119 -6.49 15.81 -4.14
C ALA A 119 -6.06 17.05 -3.33
N MET A 120 -4.79 17.11 -2.92
CA MET A 120 -4.22 18.24 -2.19
C MET A 120 -3.86 19.44 -3.08
N THR A 121 -3.68 19.23 -4.39
CA THR A 121 -3.28 20.29 -5.33
C THR A 121 -4.43 20.76 -6.23
N THR A 122 -5.65 20.32 -6.02
CA THR A 122 -6.84 20.74 -6.79
C THR A 122 -7.16 22.22 -6.49
N GLU A 123 -7.30 23.04 -7.54
CA GLU A 123 -7.45 24.52 -7.41
C GLU A 123 -8.72 24.96 -6.68
N ASN A 124 -9.83 24.25 -6.83
CA ASN A 124 -11.16 24.70 -6.38
C ASN A 124 -11.64 24.12 -5.06
N ASP A 125 -10.84 23.54 -4.25
CA ASP A 125 -11.13 23.04 -2.90
C ASP A 125 -10.15 21.93 -2.50
N PRO A 126 -8.88 22.28 -2.20
CA PRO A 126 -7.88 21.30 -1.85
C PRO A 126 -8.19 20.66 -0.50
N LEU A 127 -8.11 19.33 -0.43
CA LEU A 127 -8.22 18.64 0.84
C LEU A 127 -6.94 18.85 1.66
N SER A 128 -7.09 19.23 2.91
CA SER A 128 -5.93 19.26 3.82
C SER A 128 -5.42 17.84 4.07
N PRO A 129 -4.12 17.65 4.30
CA PRO A 129 -3.54 16.32 4.53
C PRO A 129 -4.25 15.53 5.64
N LEU A 130 -4.61 16.20 6.73
CA LEU A 130 -5.32 15.57 7.84
C LEU A 130 -6.73 15.10 7.45
N HIS A 131 -7.52 15.95 6.79
CA HIS A 131 -8.86 15.57 6.33
C HIS A 131 -8.80 14.43 5.33
N LEU A 132 -7.84 14.48 4.40
CA LEU A 132 -7.64 13.45 3.40
C LEU A 132 -7.31 12.10 4.05
N THR A 133 -6.36 12.07 4.99
CA THR A 133 -5.98 10.83 5.68
C THR A 133 -7.15 10.24 6.47
N VAL A 134 -7.87 11.07 7.24
CA VAL A 134 -8.99 10.59 8.05
C VAL A 134 -10.12 10.05 7.18
N TRP A 135 -10.56 10.82 6.18
CA TRP A 135 -11.68 10.38 5.33
C TRP A 135 -11.31 9.20 4.42
N ALA A 136 -10.10 9.17 3.89
CA ALA A 136 -9.62 8.01 3.12
C ALA A 136 -9.55 6.75 3.99
N SER A 137 -9.12 6.86 5.26
CA SER A 137 -9.12 5.74 6.20
C SER A 137 -10.53 5.24 6.52
N VAL A 138 -11.48 6.15 6.75
CA VAL A 138 -12.89 5.79 6.98
C VAL A 138 -13.48 5.07 5.77
N VAL A 139 -13.27 5.61 4.57
CA VAL A 139 -13.75 4.97 3.33
C VAL A 139 -13.06 3.62 3.10
N GLY A 140 -11.75 3.55 3.31
CA GLY A 140 -10.99 2.31 3.20
C GLY A 140 -11.51 1.23 4.16
N LEU A 141 -11.81 1.60 5.40
CA LEU A 141 -12.42 0.71 6.39
C LEU A 141 -13.80 0.20 5.91
N LEU A 142 -14.65 1.09 5.40
CA LEU A 142 -15.97 0.71 4.89
C LEU A 142 -15.87 -0.25 3.70
N ILE A 143 -14.93 -0.03 2.79
CA ILE A 143 -14.70 -0.92 1.64
C ILE A 143 -14.14 -2.29 2.10
N MET A 144 -13.29 -2.30 3.14
CA MET A 144 -12.69 -3.54 3.66
C MET A 144 -13.66 -4.38 4.50
N THR A 145 -14.66 -3.76 5.13
CA THR A 145 -15.61 -4.44 6.04
C THR A 145 -16.33 -5.64 5.40
N PRO A 146 -16.87 -5.57 4.17
CA PRO A 146 -17.52 -6.73 3.54
C PRO A 146 -16.56 -7.90 3.34
N TRP A 147 -15.30 -7.62 2.96
CA TRP A 147 -14.28 -8.65 2.82
C TRP A 147 -13.92 -9.30 4.16
N ALA A 148 -13.72 -8.49 5.19
CA ALA A 148 -13.46 -8.99 6.54
C ALA A 148 -14.62 -9.86 7.05
N GLY A 149 -15.86 -9.45 6.79
CA GLY A 149 -17.06 -10.23 7.10
C GLY A 149 -17.10 -11.57 6.38
N TYR A 150 -16.76 -11.59 5.08
CA TYR A 150 -16.65 -12.82 4.30
C TYR A 150 -15.57 -13.75 4.85
N GLU A 151 -14.40 -13.23 5.21
CA GLU A 151 -13.30 -14.02 5.76
C GLU A 151 -13.68 -14.64 7.12
N VAL A 152 -14.32 -13.87 7.99
CA VAL A 152 -14.86 -14.37 9.27
C VAL A 152 -15.91 -15.46 9.05
N TRP A 153 -16.77 -15.31 8.05
CA TRP A 153 -17.77 -16.34 7.73
C TRP A 153 -17.14 -17.63 7.23
N GLN A 154 -16.06 -17.56 6.45
CA GLN A 154 -15.36 -18.73 5.89
C GLN A 154 -14.45 -19.44 6.91
N GLN A 155 -13.73 -18.69 7.71
CA GLN A 155 -12.64 -19.19 8.57
C GLN A 155 -13.00 -19.15 10.05
N GLY A 156 -14.13 -18.54 10.41
CA GLY A 156 -14.50 -18.28 11.81
C GLY A 156 -13.73 -17.11 12.41
N ILE A 157 -14.09 -16.77 13.63
CA ILE A 157 -13.38 -15.72 14.39
C ILE A 157 -12.08 -16.32 14.92
N SER A 158 -10.94 -15.77 14.51
CA SER A 158 -9.66 -16.14 15.09
C SER A 158 -9.62 -15.71 16.57
N ASN A 159 -9.04 -16.54 17.42
CA ASN A 159 -8.82 -16.20 18.83
C ASN A 159 -7.33 -15.88 19.05
N PRO A 160 -6.92 -14.62 18.83
CA PRO A 160 -5.53 -14.22 18.93
C PRO A 160 -5.03 -14.36 20.37
N SER A 161 -3.76 -14.72 20.52
CA SER A 161 -3.12 -14.73 21.84
C SER A 161 -3.02 -13.31 22.41
N ASN A 162 -2.83 -13.19 23.74
CA ASN A 162 -2.61 -11.88 24.37
C ASN A 162 -1.42 -11.14 23.77
N VAL A 163 -0.37 -11.87 23.35
CA VAL A 163 0.79 -11.28 22.66
C VAL A 163 0.40 -10.70 21.33
N SER A 164 -0.46 -11.37 20.55
CA SER A 164 -0.97 -10.87 19.27
C SER A 164 -1.80 -9.59 19.48
N TRP A 165 -2.65 -9.53 20.48
CA TRP A 165 -3.41 -8.32 20.82
C TRP A 165 -2.50 -7.15 21.19
N ILE A 166 -1.48 -7.38 22.04
CA ILE A 166 -0.50 -6.35 22.38
C ILE A 166 0.25 -5.87 21.15
N SER A 167 0.65 -6.77 20.26
CA SER A 167 1.33 -6.42 19.01
C SER A 167 0.44 -5.58 18.08
N ILE A 168 -0.85 -5.92 17.96
CA ILE A 168 -1.82 -5.15 17.17
C ILE A 168 -1.99 -3.74 17.77
N LEU A 169 -2.16 -3.62 19.09
CA LEU A 169 -2.28 -2.33 19.76
C LEU A 169 -1.00 -1.49 19.63
N PHE A 170 0.16 -2.11 19.77
CA PHE A 170 1.45 -1.45 19.56
C PHE A 170 1.57 -0.88 18.15
N LEU A 171 1.27 -1.68 17.13
CA LEU A 171 1.29 -1.23 15.74
C LEU A 171 0.23 -0.14 15.48
N ALA A 172 -0.98 -0.29 15.98
CA ALA A 172 -2.04 0.70 15.79
C ALA A 172 -1.71 2.05 16.44
N ILE A 173 -1.16 2.06 17.65
CA ILE A 173 -0.86 3.30 18.38
C ILE A 173 0.46 3.91 17.92
N LEU A 174 1.56 3.15 17.97
CA LEU A 174 2.89 3.70 17.72
C LEU A 174 3.13 3.97 16.25
N SER A 175 2.77 3.06 15.34
CA SER A 175 3.02 3.32 13.91
C SER A 175 2.04 4.31 13.29
N THR A 176 0.85 4.47 13.85
CA THR A 176 -0.15 5.39 13.30
C THR A 176 -0.13 6.75 14.01
N VAL A 177 -0.18 6.77 15.35
CA VAL A 177 -0.30 8.02 16.12
C VAL A 177 1.03 8.75 16.26
N VAL A 178 2.14 8.02 16.41
CA VAL A 178 3.47 8.64 16.60
C VAL A 178 4.09 9.06 15.27
N SER A 179 3.69 8.46 14.14
CA SER A 179 4.21 8.83 12.81
C SER A 179 3.54 10.08 12.21
N TYR A 180 2.45 10.58 12.78
CA TYR A 180 1.74 11.80 12.43
C TYR A 180 1.96 12.90 13.47
#